data_435c4ce7698cfe5a85e3e18d61d27930
#
_entry.id   435c4ce7698cfe5a85e3e18d61d27930
#
_cell.length_a   1.000
_cell.length_b   1.000
_cell.length_c   1.000
_cell.angle_alpha   90.00
_cell.angle_beta   90.00
_cell.angle_gamma   90.00
#
_symmetry.space_group_name_H-M   'P 1'
#
loop_
_entity.id
_entity.type
_entity.pdbx_description
1 polymer ?
#
loop_
_entity_poly.entity_id
_entity_poly.type
_entity_poly.pdbx_seq_one_letter_code
_entity_poly.pdbx_strand_id
1 'polypeptide(L)'
;MMKEPILTVAGLCAGYGEKPMVSDVSFALGQGEIFCIVGESGCGKSTLLRAILGAAPELRVLGGSIALRGEELTAMPEARRRKLCTEKMGMVFQNPGSAFNPIRSYKKQFIETLKSHGAYRPNSFLSQVREAFDKLGLEDCQRILQSCPYEMSGGMNQRIAMALALLLGQEILLADEPTSALDATVQMQMARELRRLRDVSGIAQIIVTHNLALAEYLGDRIAVMYAGRVVELGKADQVLFSPRHPYTKSLIEAIPSLDGKMPAGLPGSPPMTGPEPRGCEFCPRCPRAGQACKTAAYALADTGGGHFAACTGEKGGAA
;
A
#
# COMPACT_ATOMS: atom_id res chain seq x y z
N MET A 1 11.98 21.10 -10.59
CA MET A 1 11.95 21.07 -9.12
C MET A 1 11.15 19.84 -8.71
N MET A 2 11.75 18.89 -8.01
CA MET A 2 10.99 17.78 -7.42
C MET A 2 10.07 18.38 -6.35
N LYS A 3 8.75 18.10 -6.46
CA LYS A 3 7.79 18.50 -5.42
C LYS A 3 8.18 17.78 -4.12
N GLU A 4 8.12 18.49 -3.00
CA GLU A 4 8.34 17.86 -1.69
C GLU A 4 7.42 16.66 -1.50
N PRO A 5 7.95 15.56 -0.98
CA PRO A 5 7.14 14.37 -0.75
C PRO A 5 6.06 14.64 0.31
N ILE A 6 4.87 14.08 0.09
CA ILE A 6 3.77 14.18 1.05
C ILE A 6 4.00 13.28 2.27
N LEU A 7 4.64 12.12 2.06
CA LEU A 7 5.03 11.18 3.11
C LEU A 7 6.47 10.74 2.89
N THR A 8 7.26 10.71 3.95
CA THR A 8 8.62 10.17 3.96
C THR A 8 8.70 9.10 5.03
N VAL A 9 9.20 7.93 4.67
CA VAL A 9 9.53 6.82 5.57
C VAL A 9 11.02 6.60 5.46
N ALA A 10 11.75 6.63 6.58
CA ALA A 10 13.19 6.51 6.59
C ALA A 10 13.65 5.50 7.66
N GLY A 11 14.29 4.41 7.22
CA GLY A 11 14.85 3.37 8.09
C GLY A 11 13.82 2.71 9.01
N LEU A 12 12.56 2.66 8.59
CA LEU A 12 11.47 2.22 9.46
C LEU A 12 11.64 0.75 9.88
N CYS A 13 11.67 0.55 11.20
CA CYS A 13 11.57 -0.74 11.84
C CYS A 13 10.29 -0.79 12.66
N ALA A 14 9.43 -1.76 12.43
CA ALA A 14 8.16 -1.90 13.15
C ALA A 14 7.80 -3.38 13.37
N GLY A 15 7.12 -3.66 14.47
CA GLY A 15 6.79 -5.04 14.82
C GLY A 15 5.89 -5.15 16.04
N TYR A 16 5.63 -6.39 16.44
CA TYR A 16 4.81 -6.74 17.60
C TYR A 16 5.73 -7.14 18.76
N GLY A 17 5.63 -6.40 19.86
CA GLY A 17 6.59 -6.52 20.97
C GLY A 17 7.98 -6.08 20.53
N GLU A 18 8.99 -6.93 20.75
CA GLU A 18 10.39 -6.68 20.37
C GLU A 18 10.77 -7.32 19.02
N LYS A 19 9.85 -8.06 18.38
CA LYS A 19 10.11 -8.75 17.12
C LYS A 19 9.80 -7.84 15.93
N PRO A 20 10.80 -7.43 15.14
CA PRO A 20 10.56 -6.65 13.93
C PRO A 20 9.87 -7.53 12.88
N MET A 21 8.78 -7.01 12.31
CA MET A 21 8.09 -7.54 11.13
C MET A 21 8.47 -6.78 9.86
N VAL A 22 8.90 -5.54 10.06
CA VAL A 22 9.39 -4.63 9.03
C VAL A 22 10.72 -4.07 9.52
N SER A 23 11.73 -4.06 8.66
CA SER A 23 13.09 -3.65 9.03
C SER A 23 13.70 -2.79 7.93
N ASP A 24 14.22 -1.63 8.32
CA ASP A 24 14.98 -0.70 7.47
C ASP A 24 14.26 -0.34 6.16
N VAL A 25 12.96 -0.03 6.25
CA VAL A 25 12.16 0.36 5.09
C VAL A 25 12.27 1.86 4.89
N SER A 26 12.70 2.26 3.68
CA SER A 26 12.85 3.67 3.30
C SER A 26 12.22 3.93 1.94
N PHE A 27 11.33 4.93 1.88
CA PHE A 27 10.77 5.46 0.64
C PHE A 27 10.14 6.83 0.89
N ALA A 28 9.86 7.54 -0.19
CA ALA A 28 9.08 8.77 -0.17
C ALA A 28 7.88 8.62 -1.11
N LEU A 29 6.74 9.21 -0.75
CA LEU A 29 5.53 9.27 -1.58
C LEU A 29 5.32 10.70 -2.05
N GLY A 30 5.19 10.89 -3.36
CA GLY A 30 4.86 12.17 -3.98
C GLY A 30 3.37 12.48 -3.89
N GLN A 31 3.02 13.76 -4.06
CA GLN A 31 1.62 14.17 -4.14
C GLN A 31 0.99 13.63 -5.44
N GLY A 32 -0.16 12.97 -5.33
CA GLY A 32 -0.87 12.37 -6.46
C GLY A 32 -0.16 11.14 -7.04
N GLU A 33 0.84 10.60 -6.36
CA GLU A 33 1.54 9.37 -6.74
C GLU A 33 0.76 8.13 -6.28
N ILE A 34 0.73 7.09 -7.12
CA ILE A 34 0.33 5.75 -6.72
C ILE A 34 1.59 4.91 -6.52
N PHE A 35 1.88 4.57 -5.27
CA PHE A 35 3.01 3.75 -4.86
C PHE A 35 2.54 2.34 -4.51
N CYS A 36 2.95 1.35 -5.29
CA CYS A 36 2.56 -0.04 -5.05
C CYS A 36 3.62 -0.77 -4.23
N ILE A 37 3.19 -1.56 -3.25
CA ILE A 37 4.05 -2.44 -2.46
C ILE A 37 3.64 -3.88 -2.75
N VAL A 38 4.53 -4.66 -3.34
CA VAL A 38 4.26 -6.04 -3.75
C VAL A 38 5.17 -7.03 -3.05
N GLY A 39 4.76 -8.29 -2.98
CA GLY A 39 5.53 -9.38 -2.37
C GLY A 39 4.65 -10.52 -1.88
N GLU A 40 5.26 -11.64 -1.48
CA GLU A 40 4.54 -12.80 -0.96
C GLU A 40 3.71 -12.49 0.28
N SER A 41 2.68 -13.32 0.55
CA SER A 41 1.89 -13.20 1.78
C SER A 41 2.77 -13.35 3.02
N GLY A 42 2.50 -12.55 4.05
CA GLY A 42 3.27 -12.58 5.30
C GLY A 42 4.61 -11.82 5.28
N CYS A 43 5.03 -11.20 4.17
CA CYS A 43 6.30 -10.48 4.11
C CYS A 43 6.31 -9.08 4.79
N GLY A 44 5.23 -8.70 5.49
CA GLY A 44 5.19 -7.46 6.29
C GLY A 44 4.47 -6.27 5.66
N LYS A 45 3.87 -6.39 4.46
CA LYS A 45 3.20 -5.29 3.75
C LYS A 45 2.09 -4.60 4.56
N SER A 46 1.15 -5.38 5.09
CA SER A 46 0.05 -4.85 5.92
C SER A 46 0.57 -4.26 7.24
N THR A 47 1.64 -4.83 7.79
CA THR A 47 2.30 -4.29 8.99
C THR A 47 2.89 -2.92 8.70
N LEU A 48 3.51 -2.74 7.53
CA LEU A 48 4.04 -1.45 7.09
C LEU A 48 2.94 -0.39 6.97
N LEU A 49 1.80 -0.71 6.32
CA LEU A 49 0.66 0.22 6.24
C LEU A 49 0.12 0.60 7.60
N ARG A 50 -0.04 -0.39 8.50
CA ARG A 50 -0.53 -0.14 9.87
C ARG A 50 0.44 0.69 10.69
N ALA A 51 1.75 0.51 10.50
CA ALA A 51 2.78 1.32 11.14
C ALA A 51 2.72 2.78 10.68
N ILE A 52 2.52 3.02 9.38
CA ILE A 52 2.35 4.37 8.79
C ILE A 52 1.11 5.04 9.37
N LEU A 53 -0.03 4.35 9.37
CA LEU A 53 -1.29 4.90 9.86
C LEU A 53 -1.31 5.08 11.39
N GLY A 54 -0.50 4.32 12.14
CA GLY A 54 -0.55 4.31 13.60
C GLY A 54 -1.85 3.71 14.15
N ALA A 55 -2.50 2.82 13.41
CA ALA A 55 -3.85 2.31 13.72
C ALA A 55 -3.87 1.01 14.54
N ALA A 56 -2.72 0.43 14.87
CA ALA A 56 -2.64 -0.83 15.61
C ALA A 56 -1.95 -0.60 16.96
N PRO A 57 -2.68 -0.67 18.09
CA PRO A 57 -2.11 -0.40 19.42
C PRO A 57 -0.97 -1.35 19.81
N GLU A 58 -1.00 -2.58 19.30
CA GLU A 58 0.01 -3.62 19.59
C GLU A 58 1.26 -3.48 18.72
N LEU A 59 1.18 -2.69 17.63
CA LEU A 59 2.28 -2.47 16.70
C LEU A 59 3.14 -1.30 17.15
N ARG A 60 4.43 -1.56 17.35
CA ARG A 60 5.39 -0.53 17.79
C ARG A 60 6.34 -0.17 16.66
N VAL A 61 6.64 1.11 16.55
CA VAL A 61 7.78 1.59 15.79
C VAL A 61 9.01 1.37 16.68
N LEU A 62 9.93 0.52 16.21
CA LEU A 62 11.14 0.11 16.92
C LEU A 62 12.36 0.96 16.52
N GLY A 63 12.25 1.67 15.38
CA GLY A 63 13.31 2.55 14.87
C GLY A 63 12.90 3.23 13.57
N GLY A 64 13.70 4.17 13.11
CA GLY A 64 13.44 4.96 11.92
C GLY A 64 12.43 6.08 12.16
N SER A 65 11.96 6.70 11.08
CA SER A 65 11.06 7.85 11.12
C SER A 65 9.97 7.77 10.05
N ILE A 66 8.84 8.40 10.35
CA ILE A 66 7.72 8.63 9.43
C ILE A 66 7.37 10.10 9.51
N ALA A 67 7.51 10.84 8.42
CA ALA A 67 7.15 12.24 8.34
C ALA A 67 6.04 12.49 7.33
N LEU A 68 4.99 13.21 7.73
CA LEU A 68 3.89 13.65 6.88
C LEU A 68 4.04 15.16 6.63
N ARG A 69 4.21 15.57 5.38
CA ARG A 69 4.48 16.97 5.02
C ARG A 69 5.61 17.61 5.85
N GLY A 70 6.66 16.83 6.12
CA GLY A 70 7.79 17.27 6.96
C GLY A 70 7.54 17.22 8.47
N GLU A 71 6.31 16.97 8.93
CA GLU A 71 6.03 16.76 10.34
C GLU A 71 6.35 15.32 10.75
N GLU A 72 7.28 15.15 11.70
CA GLU A 72 7.70 13.84 12.22
C GLU A 72 6.60 13.20 13.08
N LEU A 73 6.06 12.07 12.61
CA LEU A 73 4.95 11.37 13.29
C LEU A 73 5.44 10.46 14.44
N THR A 74 6.62 9.85 14.32
CA THR A 74 7.11 8.86 15.29
C THR A 74 7.50 9.49 16.61
N ALA A 75 7.92 10.74 16.61
CA ALA A 75 8.26 11.51 17.80
C ALA A 75 7.05 12.24 18.44
N MET A 76 5.86 12.20 17.80
CA MET A 76 4.67 12.87 18.33
C MET A 76 4.02 12.10 19.48
N PRO A 77 3.38 12.80 20.43
CA PRO A 77 2.45 12.18 21.35
C PRO A 77 1.35 11.42 20.60
N GLU A 78 1.01 10.22 21.06
CA GLU A 78 0.09 9.31 20.39
C GLU A 78 -1.26 9.95 20.00
N ALA A 79 -1.83 10.75 20.91
CA ALA A 79 -3.12 11.42 20.66
C ALA A 79 -3.03 12.41 19.48
N ARG A 80 -1.93 13.19 19.38
CA ARG A 80 -1.70 14.14 18.28
C ARG A 80 -1.44 13.40 16.99
N ARG A 81 -0.59 12.35 17.02
CA ARG A 81 -0.31 11.49 15.86
C ARG A 81 -1.59 10.88 15.32
N ARG A 82 -2.40 10.24 16.17
CA ARG A 82 -3.68 9.63 15.80
C ARG A 82 -4.59 10.65 15.12
N LYS A 83 -4.75 11.84 15.72
CA LYS A 83 -5.57 12.91 15.14
C LYS A 83 -5.09 13.29 13.75
N LEU A 84 -3.78 13.57 13.57
CA LEU A 84 -3.21 13.97 12.29
C LEU A 84 -3.35 12.87 11.23
N CYS A 85 -3.06 11.61 11.59
CA CYS A 85 -3.21 10.48 10.68
C CYS A 85 -4.67 10.30 10.23
N THR A 86 -5.64 10.37 11.15
CA THR A 86 -7.07 10.22 10.78
C THR A 86 -7.60 11.37 9.95
N GLU A 87 -7.10 12.59 10.15
CA GLU A 87 -7.47 13.76 9.34
C GLU A 87 -6.88 13.71 7.92
N LYS A 88 -5.67 13.16 7.76
CA LYS A 88 -4.90 13.25 6.52
C LYS A 88 -4.82 11.94 5.72
N MET A 89 -4.99 10.82 6.38
CA MET A 89 -4.88 9.49 5.77
C MET A 89 -6.18 8.71 5.89
N GLY A 90 -6.60 8.06 4.79
CA GLY A 90 -7.68 7.09 4.77
C GLY A 90 -7.17 5.68 4.57
N MET A 91 -7.94 4.69 4.98
CA MET A 91 -7.62 3.29 4.72
C MET A 91 -8.80 2.59 4.06
N VAL A 92 -8.52 1.90 2.96
CA VAL A 92 -9.43 0.97 2.31
C VAL A 92 -9.01 -0.44 2.68
N PHE A 93 -9.90 -1.17 3.36
CA PHE A 93 -9.66 -2.54 3.78
C PHE A 93 -10.01 -3.54 2.67
N GLN A 94 -9.46 -4.73 2.77
CA GLN A 94 -9.71 -5.87 1.88
C GLN A 94 -11.22 -6.18 1.72
N ASN A 95 -12.00 -5.99 2.77
CA ASN A 95 -13.46 -6.10 2.74
C ASN A 95 -14.10 -4.72 2.99
N PRO A 96 -14.49 -3.99 1.92
CA PRO A 96 -15.07 -2.65 2.06
C PRO A 96 -16.39 -2.63 2.82
N GLY A 97 -17.13 -3.73 2.83
CA GLY A 97 -18.36 -3.87 3.63
C GLY A 97 -18.11 -3.80 5.13
N SER A 98 -16.88 -4.14 5.59
CA SER A 98 -16.51 -4.06 7.01
C SER A 98 -16.24 -2.63 7.50
N ALA A 99 -16.08 -1.67 6.59
CA ALA A 99 -15.88 -0.26 6.95
C ALA A 99 -17.18 0.40 7.45
N PHE A 100 -18.32 -0.19 7.15
CA PHE A 100 -19.63 0.34 7.50
C PHE A 100 -20.43 -0.64 8.37
N ASN A 101 -21.25 -0.10 9.24
CA ASN A 101 -22.24 -0.92 9.95
C ASN A 101 -23.33 -1.36 8.95
N PRO A 102 -23.53 -2.66 8.70
CA PRO A 102 -24.37 -3.16 7.61
C PRO A 102 -25.85 -2.77 7.72
N ILE A 103 -26.35 -2.54 8.92
CA ILE A 103 -27.78 -2.26 9.20
C ILE A 103 -28.09 -0.77 9.42
N ARG A 104 -27.11 0.11 9.28
CA ARG A 104 -27.29 1.56 9.43
C ARG A 104 -27.18 2.25 8.09
N SER A 105 -28.08 3.22 7.81
CA SER A 105 -28.00 3.96 6.54
C SER A 105 -26.70 4.74 6.40
N TYR A 106 -26.21 4.86 5.16
CA TYR A 106 -25.02 5.64 4.85
C TYR A 106 -25.12 7.09 5.34
N LYS A 107 -26.29 7.73 5.20
CA LYS A 107 -26.50 9.10 5.69
C LYS A 107 -26.13 9.26 7.15
N LYS A 108 -26.57 8.33 8.01
CA LYS A 108 -26.26 8.38 9.45
C LYS A 108 -24.79 8.21 9.71
N GLN A 109 -24.15 7.25 9.03
CA GLN A 109 -22.74 6.95 9.18
C GLN A 109 -21.85 8.07 8.65
N PHE A 110 -22.18 8.66 7.49
CA PHE A 110 -21.47 9.81 6.95
C PHE A 110 -21.53 11.02 7.89
N ILE A 111 -22.74 11.37 8.39
CA ILE A 111 -22.89 12.49 9.32
C ILE A 111 -22.08 12.26 10.60
N GLU A 112 -22.10 11.05 11.15
CA GLU A 112 -21.39 10.69 12.36
C GLU A 112 -19.86 10.79 12.16
N THR A 113 -19.34 10.22 11.06
CA THR A 113 -17.94 10.28 10.72
C THR A 113 -17.48 11.72 10.44
N LEU A 114 -18.23 12.48 9.65
CA LEU A 114 -17.89 13.89 9.38
C LEU A 114 -17.94 14.74 10.65
N LYS A 115 -18.87 14.48 11.57
CA LYS A 115 -18.93 15.16 12.87
C LYS A 115 -17.71 14.84 13.74
N SER A 116 -17.32 13.58 13.83
CA SER A 116 -16.15 13.15 14.62
C SER A 116 -14.84 13.77 14.12
N HIS A 117 -14.76 14.09 12.83
CA HIS A 117 -13.62 14.77 12.21
C HIS A 117 -13.80 16.30 12.10
N GLY A 118 -14.88 16.89 12.66
CA GLY A 118 -15.14 18.32 12.57
C GLY A 118 -15.44 18.84 11.14
N ALA A 119 -15.67 17.94 10.19
CA ALA A 119 -15.90 18.23 8.77
C ALA A 119 -17.39 18.39 8.42
N TYR A 120 -18.31 18.05 9.31
CA TYR A 120 -19.75 18.14 9.03
C TYR A 120 -20.22 19.57 8.92
N ARG A 121 -20.88 19.90 7.80
CA ARG A 121 -21.50 21.19 7.53
C ARG A 121 -22.95 20.97 7.08
N PRO A 122 -23.95 21.19 7.95
CA PRO A 122 -25.35 20.87 7.66
C PRO A 122 -25.86 21.46 6.34
N ASN A 123 -25.55 22.73 6.07
CA ASN A 123 -26.06 23.47 4.91
C ASN A 123 -25.46 23.02 3.57
N SER A 124 -24.26 22.43 3.58
CA SER A 124 -23.56 21.98 2.36
C SER A 124 -23.40 20.44 2.30
N PHE A 125 -23.87 19.71 3.30
CA PHE A 125 -23.69 18.25 3.36
C PHE A 125 -24.16 17.55 2.09
N LEU A 126 -25.41 17.79 1.67
CA LEU A 126 -25.98 17.10 0.50
C LEU A 126 -25.28 17.48 -0.81
N SER A 127 -24.87 18.74 -0.97
CA SER A 127 -24.15 19.17 -2.17
C SER A 127 -22.75 18.59 -2.23
N GLN A 128 -22.04 18.55 -1.09
CA GLN A 128 -20.69 17.96 -1.00
C GLN A 128 -20.75 16.43 -1.27
N VAL A 129 -21.73 15.72 -0.69
CA VAL A 129 -21.88 14.29 -0.95
C VAL A 129 -22.20 14.02 -2.42
N ARG A 130 -23.09 14.82 -3.02
CA ARG A 130 -23.42 14.68 -4.45
C ARG A 130 -22.17 14.88 -5.31
N GLU A 131 -21.39 15.93 -5.06
CA GLU A 131 -20.16 16.17 -5.81
C GLU A 131 -19.15 15.01 -5.68
N ALA A 132 -18.98 14.46 -4.46
CA ALA A 132 -18.10 13.32 -4.23
C ALA A 132 -18.63 12.04 -4.95
N PHE A 133 -19.93 11.83 -4.95
CA PHE A 133 -20.55 10.69 -5.63
C PHE A 133 -20.43 10.80 -7.15
N ASP A 134 -20.68 11.99 -7.71
CA ASP A 134 -20.54 12.27 -9.15
C ASP A 134 -19.12 12.00 -9.64
N LYS A 135 -18.10 12.41 -8.86
CA LYS A 135 -16.67 12.11 -9.15
C LYS A 135 -16.40 10.62 -9.25
N LEU A 136 -17.14 9.79 -8.51
CA LEU A 136 -16.95 8.33 -8.46
C LEU A 136 -17.99 7.56 -9.27
N GLY A 137 -18.85 8.27 -10.04
CA GLY A 137 -19.89 7.64 -10.86
C GLY A 137 -20.95 6.92 -10.04
N LEU A 138 -21.28 7.44 -8.86
CA LEU A 138 -22.39 6.96 -8.03
C LEU A 138 -23.63 7.80 -8.35
N GLU A 139 -24.57 7.19 -9.05
CA GLU A 139 -25.86 7.82 -9.39
C GLU A 139 -26.85 7.70 -8.23
N ASP A 140 -27.87 8.56 -8.21
CA ASP A 140 -28.95 8.58 -7.21
C ASP A 140 -28.43 8.72 -5.76
N CYS A 141 -27.79 9.84 -5.51
CA CYS A 141 -27.21 10.19 -4.20
C CYS A 141 -28.22 10.05 -3.05
N GLN A 142 -29.50 10.43 -3.25
CA GLN A 142 -30.50 10.37 -2.18
C GLN A 142 -30.84 8.93 -1.80
N ARG A 143 -31.04 8.07 -2.79
CA ARG A 143 -31.31 6.64 -2.56
C ARG A 143 -30.13 5.99 -1.84
N ILE A 144 -28.90 6.20 -2.33
CA ILE A 144 -27.70 5.62 -1.70
C ILE A 144 -27.58 6.07 -0.24
N LEU A 145 -27.76 7.37 0.05
CA LEU A 145 -27.68 7.86 1.42
C LEU A 145 -28.74 7.26 2.36
N GLN A 146 -29.90 6.88 1.84
CA GLN A 146 -30.97 6.24 2.63
C GLN A 146 -30.77 4.73 2.79
N SER A 147 -30.05 4.10 1.87
CA SER A 147 -29.79 2.66 1.87
C SER A 147 -28.75 2.25 2.94
N CYS A 148 -28.76 0.97 3.25
CA CYS A 148 -27.78 0.33 4.13
C CYS A 148 -26.72 -0.43 3.32
N PRO A 149 -25.51 -0.66 3.87
CA PRO A 149 -24.42 -1.36 3.17
C PRO A 149 -24.80 -2.75 2.63
N TYR A 150 -25.63 -3.50 3.33
CA TYR A 150 -26.07 -4.83 2.87
C TYR A 150 -26.94 -4.79 1.60
N GLU A 151 -27.51 -3.64 1.25
CA GLU A 151 -28.33 -3.44 0.04
C GLU A 151 -27.48 -3.11 -1.19
N MET A 152 -26.16 -2.93 -1.01
CA MET A 152 -25.24 -2.49 -2.04
C MET A 152 -24.27 -3.60 -2.44
N SER A 153 -23.83 -3.59 -3.71
CA SER A 153 -22.77 -4.47 -4.16
C SER A 153 -21.42 -4.09 -3.51
N GLY A 154 -20.47 -5.03 -3.47
CA GLY A 154 -19.13 -4.78 -2.93
C GLY A 154 -18.43 -3.58 -3.59
N GLY A 155 -18.53 -3.45 -4.92
CA GLY A 155 -17.97 -2.32 -5.66
C GLY A 155 -18.66 -0.99 -5.34
N MET A 156 -19.98 -0.98 -5.09
CA MET A 156 -20.68 0.22 -4.62
C MET A 156 -20.23 0.62 -3.21
N ASN A 157 -20.17 -0.34 -2.27
CA ASN A 157 -19.68 -0.10 -0.92
C ASN A 157 -18.29 0.55 -0.93
N GLN A 158 -17.45 0.09 -1.83
CA GLN A 158 -16.08 0.57 -1.95
C GLN A 158 -16.02 2.00 -2.51
N ARG A 159 -16.78 2.30 -3.56
CA ARG A 159 -16.91 3.68 -4.08
C ARG A 159 -17.50 4.63 -3.05
N ILE A 160 -18.47 4.17 -2.27
CA ILE A 160 -19.06 4.95 -1.16
C ILE A 160 -18.02 5.24 -0.07
N ALA A 161 -17.14 4.27 0.26
CA ALA A 161 -16.05 4.49 1.20
C ALA A 161 -15.02 5.50 0.66
N MET A 162 -14.69 5.43 -0.64
CA MET A 162 -13.84 6.44 -1.29
C MET A 162 -14.47 7.83 -1.27
N ALA A 163 -15.78 7.94 -1.48
CA ALA A 163 -16.49 9.22 -1.39
C ALA A 163 -16.36 9.83 0.02
N LEU A 164 -16.42 9.00 1.05
CA LEU A 164 -16.22 9.46 2.43
C LEU A 164 -14.80 9.98 2.65
N ALA A 165 -13.79 9.31 2.09
CA ALA A 165 -12.40 9.79 2.13
C ALA A 165 -12.22 11.16 1.45
N LEU A 166 -12.88 11.36 0.30
CA LEU A 166 -12.92 12.67 -0.38
C LEU A 166 -13.57 13.76 0.49
N LEU A 167 -14.69 13.45 1.13
CA LEU A 167 -15.40 14.38 2.01
C LEU A 167 -14.61 14.76 3.25
N LEU A 168 -13.77 13.85 3.74
CA LEU A 168 -12.87 14.11 4.86
C LEU A 168 -11.64 14.93 4.46
N GLY A 169 -11.42 15.14 3.16
CA GLY A 169 -10.26 15.86 2.65
C GLY A 169 -8.94 15.13 2.89
N GLN A 170 -8.99 13.80 2.89
CA GLN A 170 -7.79 12.97 3.06
C GLN A 170 -6.83 13.18 1.89
N GLU A 171 -5.55 13.21 2.20
CA GLU A 171 -4.48 13.50 1.24
C GLU A 171 -3.77 12.23 0.77
N ILE A 172 -3.82 11.17 1.60
CA ILE A 172 -3.22 9.87 1.33
C ILE A 172 -4.27 8.78 1.54
N LEU A 173 -4.38 7.86 0.60
CA LEU A 173 -5.19 6.65 0.72
C LEU A 173 -4.28 5.43 0.84
N LEU A 174 -4.45 4.68 1.91
CA LEU A 174 -3.77 3.40 2.13
C LEU A 174 -4.74 2.28 1.74
N ALA A 175 -4.33 1.36 0.87
CA ALA A 175 -5.15 0.24 0.44
C ALA A 175 -4.42 -1.08 0.71
N ASP A 176 -4.98 -1.91 1.59
CA ASP A 176 -4.42 -3.20 1.95
C ASP A 176 -5.15 -4.30 1.19
N GLU A 177 -4.52 -4.83 0.14
CA GLU A 177 -5.05 -5.85 -0.75
C GLU A 177 -6.50 -5.59 -1.23
N PRO A 178 -6.79 -4.42 -1.79
CA PRO A 178 -8.17 -3.98 -2.06
C PRO A 178 -8.94 -4.87 -3.03
N THR A 179 -8.26 -5.81 -3.69
CA THR A 179 -8.85 -6.65 -4.74
C THR A 179 -8.75 -8.16 -4.48
N SER A 180 -8.14 -8.61 -3.38
CA SER A 180 -7.78 -10.02 -3.17
C SER A 180 -8.96 -11.00 -3.08
N ALA A 181 -10.17 -10.52 -2.75
CA ALA A 181 -11.37 -11.35 -2.63
C ALA A 181 -12.33 -11.21 -3.83
N LEU A 182 -11.88 -10.59 -4.94
CA LEU A 182 -12.71 -10.24 -6.08
C LEU A 182 -12.33 -11.07 -7.31
N ASP A 183 -13.31 -11.33 -8.18
CA ASP A 183 -13.01 -11.89 -9.51
C ASP A 183 -12.26 -10.89 -10.40
N ALA A 184 -11.64 -11.38 -11.49
CA ALA A 184 -10.78 -10.57 -12.35
C ALA A 184 -11.47 -9.33 -12.93
N THR A 185 -12.77 -9.41 -13.24
CA THR A 185 -13.54 -8.30 -13.79
C THR A 185 -13.72 -7.20 -12.76
N VAL A 186 -14.09 -7.59 -11.54
CA VAL A 186 -14.29 -6.65 -10.42
C VAL A 186 -12.94 -6.10 -9.93
N GLN A 187 -11.86 -6.89 -9.97
CA GLN A 187 -10.50 -6.40 -9.71
C GLN A 187 -10.12 -5.25 -10.64
N MET A 188 -10.34 -5.42 -11.95
CA MET A 188 -10.05 -4.37 -12.95
C MET A 188 -10.94 -3.14 -12.78
N GLN A 189 -12.22 -3.33 -12.44
CA GLN A 189 -13.11 -2.21 -12.13
C GLN A 189 -12.57 -1.42 -10.94
N MET A 190 -12.18 -2.10 -9.87
CA MET A 190 -11.58 -1.48 -8.69
C MET A 190 -10.30 -0.72 -9.01
N ALA A 191 -9.43 -1.31 -9.82
CA ALA A 191 -8.22 -0.64 -10.27
C ALA A 191 -8.53 0.68 -11.00
N ARG A 192 -9.52 0.67 -11.89
CA ARG A 192 -9.99 1.88 -12.58
C ARG A 192 -10.51 2.93 -11.60
N GLU A 193 -11.25 2.53 -10.56
CA GLU A 193 -11.77 3.47 -9.56
C GLU A 193 -10.65 4.09 -8.71
N LEU A 194 -9.65 3.31 -8.29
CA LEU A 194 -8.48 3.83 -7.58
C LEU A 194 -7.70 4.85 -8.44
N ARG A 195 -7.48 4.52 -9.72
CA ARG A 195 -6.83 5.42 -10.65
C ARG A 195 -7.64 6.69 -10.89
N ARG A 196 -8.96 6.54 -11.12
CA ARG A 196 -9.88 7.67 -11.26
C ARG A 196 -9.87 8.57 -10.03
N LEU A 197 -9.88 7.99 -8.83
CA LEU A 197 -9.81 8.76 -7.58
C LEU A 197 -8.56 9.64 -7.55
N ARG A 198 -7.37 9.10 -7.89
CA ARG A 198 -6.14 9.88 -8.04
C ARG A 198 -6.31 11.01 -9.06
N ASP A 199 -6.82 10.67 -10.25
CA ASP A 199 -6.91 11.62 -11.37
C ASP A 199 -7.86 12.79 -11.09
N VAL A 200 -8.96 12.55 -10.36
CA VAL A 200 -9.97 13.60 -10.06
C VAL A 200 -9.70 14.37 -8.77
N SER A 201 -8.94 13.82 -7.83
CA SER A 201 -8.73 14.44 -6.51
C SER A 201 -7.27 14.78 -6.21
N GLY A 202 -6.31 14.22 -6.94
CA GLY A 202 -4.89 14.37 -6.64
C GLY A 202 -4.46 13.66 -5.35
N ILE A 203 -5.28 12.75 -4.80
CA ILE A 203 -4.95 11.99 -3.59
C ILE A 203 -3.80 11.03 -3.88
N ALA A 204 -2.77 11.03 -3.04
CA ALA A 204 -1.68 10.07 -3.13
C ALA A 204 -2.14 8.71 -2.58
N GLN A 205 -1.60 7.61 -3.12
CA GLN A 205 -2.05 6.27 -2.72
C GLN A 205 -0.86 5.35 -2.44
N ILE A 206 -0.95 4.57 -1.37
CA ILE A 206 -0.08 3.42 -1.13
C ILE A 206 -0.94 2.17 -1.23
N ILE A 207 -0.65 1.33 -2.21
CA ILE A 207 -1.44 0.12 -2.50
C ILE A 207 -0.59 -1.11 -2.24
N VAL A 208 -0.99 -1.91 -1.27
CA VAL A 208 -0.39 -3.21 -1.01
C VAL A 208 -1.15 -4.27 -1.81
N THR A 209 -0.42 -5.08 -2.57
CA THR A 209 -1.01 -6.17 -3.35
C THR A 209 0.01 -7.30 -3.59
N HIS A 210 -0.48 -8.52 -3.79
CA HIS A 210 0.34 -9.61 -4.34
C HIS A 210 0.14 -9.78 -5.85
N ASN A 211 -0.76 -9.01 -6.46
CA ASN A 211 -1.05 -9.06 -7.89
C ASN A 211 -0.17 -8.06 -8.66
N LEU A 212 0.86 -8.57 -9.35
CA LEU A 212 1.80 -7.75 -10.12
C LEU A 212 1.13 -7.05 -11.31
N ALA A 213 0.13 -7.68 -11.96
CA ALA A 213 -0.60 -7.04 -13.06
C ALA A 213 -1.42 -5.83 -12.57
N LEU A 214 -1.95 -5.89 -11.34
CA LEU A 214 -2.60 -4.75 -10.71
C LEU A 214 -1.59 -3.64 -10.41
N ALA A 215 -0.41 -4.00 -9.89
CA ALA A 215 0.66 -3.04 -9.60
C ALA A 215 1.20 -2.39 -10.88
N GLU A 216 1.29 -3.13 -11.99
CA GLU A 216 1.64 -2.61 -13.31
C GLU A 216 0.62 -1.58 -13.80
N TYR A 217 -0.67 -1.90 -13.69
CA TYR A 217 -1.74 -1.03 -14.17
C TYR A 217 -1.85 0.27 -13.36
N LEU A 218 -1.63 0.22 -12.05
CA LEU A 218 -1.87 1.34 -11.13
C LEU A 218 -0.63 2.14 -10.81
N GLY A 219 0.49 1.47 -10.56
CA GLY A 219 1.66 2.04 -9.89
C GLY A 219 2.46 2.98 -10.77
N ASP A 220 2.78 4.16 -10.24
CA ASP A 220 3.82 5.01 -10.80
C ASP A 220 5.20 4.44 -10.40
N ARG A 221 5.31 3.98 -9.13
CA ARG A 221 6.48 3.27 -8.60
C ARG A 221 6.08 2.01 -7.84
N ILE A 222 6.99 1.06 -7.80
CA ILE A 222 6.79 -0.22 -7.11
C ILE A 222 7.95 -0.47 -6.15
N ALA A 223 7.61 -0.86 -4.91
CA ALA A 223 8.52 -1.48 -3.96
C ALA A 223 8.21 -2.97 -3.85
N VAL A 224 9.21 -3.80 -4.01
CA VAL A 224 9.11 -5.25 -3.80
C VAL A 224 9.59 -5.57 -2.40
N MET A 225 8.73 -6.17 -1.57
CA MET A 225 9.05 -6.56 -0.19
C MET A 225 9.27 -8.07 -0.07
N TYR A 226 10.32 -8.43 0.66
CA TYR A 226 10.65 -9.78 1.06
C TYR A 226 11.10 -9.82 2.53
N ALA A 227 10.51 -10.70 3.33
CA ALA A 227 10.88 -10.92 4.73
C ALA A 227 11.04 -9.62 5.55
N GLY A 228 10.10 -8.67 5.40
CA GLY A 228 10.08 -7.41 6.14
C GLY A 228 10.93 -6.30 5.56
N ARG A 229 11.64 -6.50 4.44
CA ARG A 229 12.52 -5.50 3.82
C ARG A 229 12.11 -5.20 2.38
N VAL A 230 12.45 -4.00 1.90
CA VAL A 230 12.30 -3.62 0.50
C VAL A 230 13.52 -4.11 -0.28
N VAL A 231 13.38 -5.10 -1.14
CA VAL A 231 14.46 -5.71 -1.91
C VAL A 231 14.70 -5.03 -3.25
N GLU A 232 13.70 -4.36 -3.78
CA GLU A 232 13.78 -3.60 -5.03
C GLU A 232 12.77 -2.46 -5.01
N LEU A 233 13.15 -1.29 -5.55
CA LEU A 233 12.34 -0.09 -5.60
C LEU A 233 12.67 0.70 -6.86
N GLY A 234 11.66 1.09 -7.62
CA GLY A 234 11.85 1.89 -8.84
C GLY A 234 10.55 2.31 -9.46
N LYS A 235 10.61 2.87 -10.67
CA LYS A 235 9.41 3.06 -11.50
C LYS A 235 8.82 1.70 -11.86
N ALA A 236 7.50 1.66 -12.04
CA ALA A 236 6.80 0.41 -12.31
C ALA A 236 7.38 -0.34 -13.51
N ASP A 237 7.65 0.37 -14.59
CA ASP A 237 8.26 -0.19 -15.80
C ASP A 237 9.67 -0.77 -15.56
N GLN A 238 10.49 -0.08 -14.78
CA GLN A 238 11.84 -0.56 -14.44
C GLN A 238 11.80 -1.85 -13.62
N VAL A 239 10.97 -1.88 -12.57
CA VAL A 239 10.88 -3.04 -11.67
C VAL A 239 10.29 -4.26 -12.39
N LEU A 240 9.28 -4.06 -13.24
CA LEU A 240 8.57 -5.17 -13.89
C LEU A 240 9.26 -5.68 -15.15
N PHE A 241 9.84 -4.79 -15.96
CA PHE A 241 10.44 -5.21 -17.25
C PHE A 241 11.96 -5.29 -17.23
N SER A 242 12.60 -4.74 -16.20
CA SER A 242 14.06 -4.81 -16.03
C SER A 242 14.46 -5.09 -14.59
N PRO A 243 13.89 -6.13 -13.95
CA PRO A 243 14.12 -6.43 -12.54
C PRO A 243 15.59 -6.71 -12.25
N ARG A 244 16.09 -6.20 -11.13
CA ARG A 244 17.48 -6.33 -10.69
C ARG A 244 17.65 -7.42 -9.64
N HIS A 245 16.70 -7.49 -8.69
CA HIS A 245 16.76 -8.49 -7.63
C HIS A 245 16.27 -9.86 -8.11
N PRO A 246 16.97 -10.97 -7.80
CA PRO A 246 16.54 -12.32 -8.21
C PRO A 246 15.14 -12.71 -7.72
N TYR A 247 14.74 -12.26 -6.53
CA TYR A 247 13.39 -12.47 -6.03
C TYR A 247 12.31 -11.83 -6.91
N THR A 248 12.53 -10.57 -7.34
CA THR A 248 11.60 -9.88 -8.24
C THR A 248 11.45 -10.63 -9.57
N LYS A 249 12.58 -11.11 -10.12
CA LYS A 249 12.55 -11.94 -11.33
C LYS A 249 11.70 -13.18 -11.15
N SER A 250 11.93 -13.90 -10.05
CA SER A 250 11.17 -15.12 -9.74
C SER A 250 9.68 -14.85 -9.49
N LEU A 251 9.32 -13.69 -8.89
CA LEU A 251 7.93 -13.28 -8.74
C LEU A 251 7.25 -13.04 -10.10
N ILE A 252 7.95 -12.40 -11.04
CA ILE A 252 7.43 -12.12 -12.38
C ILE A 252 7.32 -13.43 -13.17
N GLU A 253 8.30 -14.30 -13.09
CA GLU A 253 8.32 -15.62 -13.75
C GLU A 253 7.24 -16.58 -13.20
N ALA A 254 6.75 -16.34 -11.99
CA ALA A 254 5.65 -17.09 -11.39
C ALA A 254 4.25 -16.65 -11.89
N ILE A 255 4.15 -15.58 -12.70
CA ILE A 255 2.88 -15.19 -13.30
C ILE A 255 2.55 -16.15 -14.44
N PRO A 256 1.35 -16.75 -14.48
CA PRO A 256 0.93 -17.57 -15.61
C PRO A 256 0.97 -16.80 -16.93
N SER A 257 1.68 -17.31 -17.90
CA SER A 257 1.72 -16.76 -19.26
C SER A 257 0.66 -17.40 -20.15
N LEU A 258 0.20 -16.68 -21.17
CA LEU A 258 -0.81 -17.15 -22.11
C LEU A 258 -0.28 -18.26 -23.06
N ASP A 259 1.01 -18.53 -23.06
CA ASP A 259 1.65 -19.56 -23.87
C ASP A 259 1.49 -20.99 -23.33
N GLY A 260 0.72 -21.16 -22.25
CA GLY A 260 0.38 -22.46 -21.67
C GLY A 260 1.49 -23.13 -20.87
N LYS A 261 2.63 -22.45 -20.65
CA LYS A 261 3.67 -22.96 -19.78
C LYS A 261 3.27 -22.80 -18.32
N MET A 262 3.33 -23.89 -17.57
CA MET A 262 3.16 -23.82 -16.11
C MET A 262 4.32 -23.01 -15.52
N PRO A 263 4.03 -21.92 -14.77
CA PRO A 263 5.09 -21.16 -14.13
C PRO A 263 5.80 -22.03 -13.10
N ALA A 264 7.12 -21.93 -13.06
CA ALA A 264 7.90 -22.53 -11.99
C ALA A 264 7.63 -21.72 -10.72
N GLY A 265 6.94 -22.30 -9.74
CA GLY A 265 6.74 -21.66 -8.43
C GLY A 265 8.08 -21.36 -7.75
N LEU A 266 8.09 -20.34 -6.91
CA LEU A 266 9.27 -20.05 -6.07
C LEU A 266 9.58 -21.24 -5.14
N PRO A 267 10.80 -21.80 -5.14
CA PRO A 267 11.14 -22.92 -4.29
C PRO A 267 11.12 -22.53 -2.81
N GLY A 268 10.72 -23.46 -1.94
CA GLY A 268 10.73 -23.29 -0.48
C GLY A 268 9.68 -22.30 0.04
N SER A 269 9.71 -22.06 1.34
CA SER A 269 8.83 -21.09 2.03
C SER A 269 9.58 -19.81 2.36
N PRO A 270 8.90 -18.64 2.38
CA PRO A 270 9.54 -17.42 2.86
C PRO A 270 9.97 -17.60 4.33
N PRO A 271 11.11 -17.04 4.74
CA PRO A 271 11.52 -17.10 6.13
C PRO A 271 10.49 -16.38 7.00
N MET A 272 10.25 -16.92 8.19
CA MET A 272 9.51 -16.17 9.19
C MET A 272 10.36 -14.95 9.58
N THR A 273 9.77 -13.76 9.55
CA THR A 273 10.43 -12.54 10.00
C THR A 273 10.93 -12.73 11.42
N GLY A 274 12.22 -12.57 11.63
CA GLY A 274 12.91 -12.80 12.91
C GLY A 274 13.98 -11.75 13.16
N PRO A 275 14.68 -11.80 14.33
CA PRO A 275 15.72 -10.84 14.64
C PRO A 275 16.82 -10.89 13.60
N GLU A 276 17.28 -9.73 13.20
CA GLU A 276 18.33 -9.37 12.23
C GLU A 276 18.95 -10.53 11.44
N PRO A 277 18.51 -10.77 10.22
CA PRO A 277 19.15 -11.76 9.37
C PRO A 277 20.55 -11.26 9.02
N ARG A 278 21.54 -12.11 9.22
CA ARG A 278 22.89 -11.88 8.69
C ARG A 278 22.88 -12.28 7.22
N GLY A 279 23.11 -11.32 6.34
CA GLY A 279 23.17 -11.53 4.90
C GLY A 279 21.82 -11.30 4.19
N CYS A 280 21.75 -11.78 2.95
CA CYS A 280 20.55 -11.67 2.12
C CYS A 280 19.50 -12.72 2.51
N GLU A 281 18.32 -12.30 2.91
CA GLU A 281 17.22 -13.18 3.35
C GLU A 281 16.70 -14.10 2.25
N PHE A 282 16.84 -13.68 0.99
CA PHE A 282 16.47 -14.51 -0.15
C PHE A 282 17.54 -15.56 -0.50
N CYS A 283 18.74 -15.50 0.09
CA CYS A 283 19.86 -16.40 -0.19
C CYS A 283 19.47 -17.89 -0.20
N PRO A 284 18.67 -18.43 0.76
CA PRO A 284 18.28 -19.85 0.74
C PRO A 284 17.42 -20.28 -0.46
N ARG A 285 16.75 -19.34 -1.12
CA ARG A 285 15.84 -19.58 -2.25
C ARG A 285 16.38 -19.02 -3.57
N CYS A 286 17.51 -18.34 -3.51
CA CYS A 286 18.09 -17.63 -4.65
C CYS A 286 18.87 -18.58 -5.56
N PRO A 287 18.51 -18.70 -6.86
CA PRO A 287 19.25 -19.54 -7.80
C PRO A 287 20.68 -19.01 -8.10
N ARG A 288 20.95 -17.76 -7.68
CA ARG A 288 22.24 -17.07 -7.86
C ARG A 288 23.00 -16.86 -6.53
N ALA A 289 22.61 -17.59 -5.47
CA ALA A 289 23.21 -17.43 -4.17
C ALA A 289 24.72 -17.74 -4.17
N GLY A 290 25.51 -16.82 -3.64
CA GLY A 290 26.95 -16.98 -3.44
C GLY A 290 27.34 -16.87 -1.97
N GLN A 291 28.62 -17.11 -1.65
CA GLN A 291 29.13 -17.01 -0.28
C GLN A 291 28.98 -15.59 0.29
N ALA A 292 29.18 -14.56 -0.55
CA ALA A 292 29.01 -13.17 -0.16
C ALA A 292 27.57 -12.85 0.30
N CYS A 293 26.54 -13.52 -0.27
CA CYS A 293 25.14 -13.30 0.11
C CYS A 293 24.84 -13.69 1.57
N LYS A 294 25.65 -14.54 2.18
CA LYS A 294 25.44 -15.00 3.57
C LYS A 294 25.87 -13.98 4.62
N THR A 295 26.76 -13.05 4.25
CA THR A 295 27.37 -12.11 5.19
C THR A 295 27.26 -10.65 4.78
N ALA A 296 26.82 -10.36 3.55
CA ALA A 296 26.67 -9.01 3.04
C ALA A 296 25.67 -8.20 3.87
N ALA A 297 26.00 -6.95 4.14
CA ALA A 297 25.04 -6.02 4.70
C ALA A 297 23.90 -5.78 3.68
N TYR A 298 22.68 -5.79 4.17
CA TYR A 298 21.51 -5.55 3.34
C TYR A 298 21.34 -4.04 3.16
N ALA A 299 21.50 -3.56 1.95
CA ALA A 299 21.32 -2.15 1.61
C ALA A 299 20.75 -1.99 0.19
N LEU A 300 19.77 -1.12 0.04
CA LEU A 300 19.27 -0.70 -1.26
C LEU A 300 20.32 0.20 -1.93
N ALA A 301 20.90 -0.27 -3.03
CA ALA A 301 21.85 0.50 -3.84
C ALA A 301 21.16 1.04 -5.09
N ASP A 302 21.44 2.29 -5.47
CA ASP A 302 20.99 2.85 -6.75
C ASP A 302 21.71 2.12 -7.90
N THR A 303 20.92 1.48 -8.75
CA THR A 303 21.40 0.77 -9.96
C THR A 303 21.34 1.64 -11.21
N GLY A 304 20.98 2.92 -11.05
CA GLY A 304 20.84 3.93 -12.09
C GLY A 304 19.39 4.31 -12.36
N GLY A 305 19.16 5.61 -12.61
CA GLY A 305 17.84 6.12 -12.98
C GLY A 305 16.78 6.11 -11.87
N GLY A 306 17.18 6.07 -10.59
CA GLY A 306 16.27 5.96 -9.45
C GLY A 306 15.69 4.56 -9.28
N HIS A 307 16.37 3.55 -9.79
CA HIS A 307 16.09 2.13 -9.61
C HIS A 307 17.02 1.55 -8.57
N PHE A 308 16.51 1.10 -7.45
CA PHE A 308 17.26 0.61 -6.29
C PHE A 308 17.07 -0.90 -6.13
N ALA A 309 18.13 -1.62 -5.80
CA ALA A 309 18.04 -3.05 -5.50
C ALA A 309 19.01 -3.46 -4.39
N ALA A 310 18.57 -4.37 -3.54
CA ALA A 310 19.35 -4.90 -2.42
C ALA A 310 20.06 -6.21 -2.81
N CYS A 311 20.61 -6.27 -4.02
CA CYS A 311 21.35 -7.43 -4.49
C CYS A 311 22.80 -7.03 -4.74
N THR A 312 23.71 -7.55 -3.92
CA THR A 312 25.15 -7.35 -4.09
C THR A 312 25.74 -8.12 -5.27
N GLY A 313 24.88 -8.91 -5.96
CA GLY A 313 25.18 -9.83 -7.08
C GLY A 313 26.64 -9.79 -7.48
N GLU A 314 27.43 -10.78 -7.07
CA GLU A 314 28.66 -11.04 -7.81
C GLU A 314 28.24 -11.10 -9.28
N LYS A 315 28.80 -10.21 -10.08
CA LYS A 315 28.86 -10.43 -11.53
C LYS A 315 29.52 -11.79 -11.64
N GLY A 316 28.70 -12.85 -11.73
CA GLY A 316 29.19 -14.16 -12.12
C GLY A 316 29.99 -13.90 -13.37
N GLY A 317 31.29 -14.11 -13.27
CA GLY A 317 32.19 -13.99 -14.40
C GLY A 317 31.54 -14.69 -15.57
N ALA A 318 31.51 -14.01 -16.69
CA ALA A 318 31.30 -14.64 -17.96
C ALA A 318 32.30 -15.80 -18.06
N ALA A 319 31.80 -17.01 -18.12
CA ALA A 319 32.47 -18.16 -18.67
C ALA A 319 31.76 -18.53 -19.95
#